data_d8f8fddebd0df1c7e17f05a0d893a620
#
_entry.id   d8f8fddebd0df1c7e17f05a0d893a620
#
_cell.length_a   1.000
_cell.length_b   1.000
_cell.length_c   1.000
_cell.angle_alpha   90.00
_cell.angle_beta   90.00
_cell.angle_gamma   90.00
#
_symmetry.space_group_name_H-M   'P 1'
#
loop_
_entity.id
_entity.type
_entity.pdbx_description
1 polymer ?
#
loop_
_entity_poly.entity_id
_entity_poly.type
_entity_poly.pdbx_seq_one_letter_code
_entity_poly.pdbx_strand_id
1 'polypeptide(L)'
;MLIAQTIVREITATHMKVGDRLPPEKSMLERYQTGRGTLREALRFLEFQGVLTLKPGPGGGPILLKPDAGNLSSTLVLLMQMNQAPFKEIVQVRSAIEPMISMLAAEVMTDTQLGYLEDSII
;
A
#
# COMPACT_ATOMS: atom_id res chain seq x y z
N MET A 1 -13.35 1.28 -10.13
CA MET A 1 -11.94 0.97 -10.35
C MET A 1 -11.17 2.10 -11.05
N LEU A 2 -11.70 2.70 -12.10
CA LEU A 2 -11.05 3.80 -12.84
C LEU A 2 -10.74 5.03 -11.94
N ILE A 3 -11.70 5.45 -11.11
CA ILE A 3 -11.54 6.61 -10.22
C ILE A 3 -10.45 6.36 -9.17
N ALA A 4 -10.38 5.16 -8.59
CA ALA A 4 -9.32 4.81 -7.62
C ALA A 4 -7.92 4.93 -8.26
N GLN A 5 -7.74 4.44 -9.48
CA GLN A 5 -6.48 4.57 -10.21
C GLN A 5 -6.13 6.03 -10.52
N THR A 6 -7.14 6.85 -10.84
CA THR A 6 -6.94 8.29 -11.09
C THR A 6 -6.48 9.00 -9.81
N ILE A 7 -7.10 8.68 -8.68
CA ILE A 7 -6.70 9.22 -7.36
C ILE A 7 -5.24 8.85 -7.04
N VAL A 8 -4.84 7.60 -7.23
CA VAL A 8 -3.45 7.15 -6.98
C VAL A 8 -2.46 7.88 -7.89
N ARG A 9 -2.78 8.05 -9.18
CA ARG A 9 -1.92 8.83 -10.09
C ARG A 9 -1.77 10.27 -9.65
N GLU A 10 -2.84 10.90 -9.19
CA GLU A 10 -2.81 12.27 -8.70
C GLU A 10 -1.98 12.40 -7.41
N ILE A 11 -2.15 11.48 -6.47
CA ILE A 11 -1.32 11.41 -5.25
C ILE A 11 0.17 11.37 -5.61
N THR A 12 0.53 10.52 -6.56
CA THR A 12 1.92 10.38 -7.02
C THR A 12 2.40 11.63 -7.75
N ALA A 13 1.59 12.19 -8.66
CA ALA A 13 1.95 13.36 -9.47
C ALA A 13 2.12 14.63 -8.62
N THR A 14 1.34 14.77 -7.55
CA THR A 14 1.40 15.92 -6.64
C THR A 14 2.38 15.75 -5.49
N HIS A 15 3.11 14.62 -5.46
CA HIS A 15 4.08 14.30 -4.39
C HIS A 15 3.50 14.40 -2.97
N MET A 16 2.25 14.01 -2.78
CA MET A 16 1.62 13.98 -1.46
C MET A 16 2.39 13.10 -0.50
N LYS A 17 2.45 13.52 0.76
CA LYS A 17 3.16 12.81 1.83
C LYS A 17 2.18 12.02 2.70
N VAL A 18 2.69 11.01 3.38
CA VAL A 18 1.95 10.28 4.42
C VAL A 18 1.42 11.28 5.46
N GLY A 19 0.13 11.18 5.76
CA GLY A 19 -0.58 12.10 6.65
C GLY A 19 -1.26 13.28 5.95
N ASP A 20 -0.96 13.52 4.67
CA ASP A 20 -1.65 14.55 3.90
C ASP A 20 -3.11 14.17 3.65
N ARG A 21 -3.96 15.18 3.60
CA ARG A 21 -5.37 14.99 3.26
C ARG A 21 -5.60 15.13 1.78
N LEU A 22 -6.43 14.26 1.22
CA LEU A 22 -6.94 14.43 -0.11
C LEU A 22 -7.90 15.64 -0.16
N PRO A 23 -8.15 16.18 -1.36
CA PRO A 23 -9.12 17.26 -1.54
C PRO A 23 -10.50 16.90 -0.96
N PRO A 24 -11.32 17.88 -0.56
CA PRO A 24 -12.69 17.64 -0.11
C PRO A 24 -13.52 16.88 -1.15
N GLU A 25 -14.49 16.07 -0.68
CA GLU A 25 -15.37 15.28 -1.55
C GLU A 25 -15.97 16.09 -2.70
N LYS A 26 -16.44 17.31 -2.40
CA LYS A 26 -17.00 18.21 -3.42
C LYS A 26 -16.03 18.51 -4.57
N SER A 27 -14.78 18.85 -4.22
CA SER A 27 -13.75 19.13 -5.21
C SER A 27 -13.39 17.90 -6.05
N MET A 28 -13.37 16.73 -5.42
CA MET A 28 -13.11 15.47 -6.13
C MET A 28 -14.25 15.09 -7.07
N LEU A 29 -15.51 15.31 -6.68
CA LEU A 29 -16.67 15.07 -7.55
C LEU A 29 -16.61 15.92 -8.81
N GLU A 30 -16.31 17.21 -8.66
CA GLU A 30 -16.17 18.16 -9.78
C GLU A 30 -14.98 17.78 -10.67
N ARG A 31 -13.82 17.49 -10.08
CA ARG A 31 -12.58 17.18 -10.79
C ARG A 31 -12.67 15.87 -11.57
N TYR A 32 -13.24 14.83 -10.98
CA TYR A 32 -13.33 13.51 -11.61
C TYR A 32 -14.64 13.32 -12.40
N GLN A 33 -15.52 14.31 -12.41
CA GLN A 33 -16.83 14.27 -13.08
C GLN A 33 -17.60 12.98 -12.76
N THR A 34 -17.67 12.61 -11.48
CA THR A 34 -18.25 11.37 -11.02
C THR A 34 -19.35 11.60 -9.96
N GLY A 35 -20.20 10.62 -9.75
CA GLY A 35 -21.21 10.64 -8.70
C GLY A 35 -20.64 10.32 -7.31
N ARG A 36 -21.36 10.74 -6.26
CA ARG A 36 -20.98 10.49 -4.85
C ARG A 36 -20.80 9.01 -4.54
N GLY A 37 -21.68 8.15 -5.05
CA GLY A 37 -21.59 6.70 -4.84
C GLY A 37 -20.30 6.13 -5.39
N THR A 38 -19.98 6.44 -6.64
CA THR A 38 -18.76 5.97 -7.31
C THR A 38 -17.48 6.48 -6.64
N LEU A 39 -17.48 7.76 -6.22
CA LEU A 39 -16.33 8.30 -5.47
C LEU A 39 -16.12 7.59 -4.13
N ARG A 40 -17.20 7.37 -3.38
CA ARG A 40 -17.13 6.69 -2.08
C ARG A 40 -16.69 5.23 -2.21
N GLU A 41 -17.15 4.52 -3.23
CA GLU A 41 -16.67 3.17 -3.54
C GLU A 41 -15.17 3.16 -3.84
N ALA A 42 -14.70 4.11 -4.66
CA ALA A 42 -13.28 4.23 -4.96
C ALA A 42 -12.43 4.53 -3.70
N LEU A 43 -12.90 5.43 -2.84
CA LEU A 43 -12.22 5.75 -1.59
C LEU A 43 -12.21 4.57 -0.61
N ARG A 44 -13.30 3.83 -0.48
CA ARG A 44 -13.35 2.60 0.34
C ARG A 44 -12.44 1.51 -0.20
N PHE A 45 -12.37 1.37 -1.52
CA PHE A 45 -11.43 0.44 -2.14
C PHE A 45 -9.98 0.80 -1.80
N LEU A 46 -9.61 2.09 -1.88
CA LEU A 46 -8.27 2.55 -1.51
C LEU A 46 -7.99 2.41 0.00
N GLU A 47 -9.00 2.59 0.84
CA GLU A 47 -8.90 2.34 2.28
C GLU A 47 -8.65 0.85 2.55
N PHE A 48 -9.39 -0.04 1.91
CA PHE A 48 -9.17 -1.48 2.00
C PHE A 48 -7.78 -1.90 1.54
N GLN A 49 -7.24 -1.23 0.52
CA GLN A 49 -5.88 -1.45 0.04
C GLN A 49 -4.78 -0.81 0.93
N GLY A 50 -5.17 -0.11 1.99
CA GLY A 50 -4.21 0.54 2.90
C GLY A 50 -3.52 1.78 2.32
N VAL A 51 -4.05 2.34 1.24
CA VAL A 51 -3.52 3.57 0.61
C VAL A 51 -3.91 4.80 1.41
N LEU A 52 -5.10 4.81 1.99
CA LEU A 52 -5.63 5.91 2.77
C LEU A 52 -6.50 5.40 3.93
N THR A 53 -6.86 6.29 4.84
CA THR A 53 -7.89 6.06 5.87
C THR A 53 -8.94 7.16 5.80
N LEU A 54 -10.19 6.79 6.06
CA LEU A 54 -11.32 7.72 6.06
C LEU A 54 -11.63 8.16 7.49
N LYS A 55 -11.20 9.37 7.88
CA LYS A 55 -11.52 9.92 9.19
C LYS A 55 -12.91 10.57 9.17
N PRO A 56 -13.83 10.20 10.09
CA PRO A 56 -15.13 10.83 10.21
C PRO A 56 -15.06 12.22 10.85
N GLY A 57 -16.13 12.98 10.72
CA GLY A 57 -16.37 14.23 11.44
C GLY A 57 -15.83 15.49 10.79
N PRO A 58 -16.04 16.65 11.45
CA PRO A 58 -15.56 17.95 10.99
C PRO A 58 -14.03 17.96 10.88
N GLY A 59 -13.52 18.32 9.72
CA GLY A 59 -12.08 18.26 9.45
C GLY A 59 -11.54 16.84 9.20
N GLY A 60 -12.41 15.84 9.05
CA GLY A 60 -12.07 14.49 8.61
C GLY A 60 -11.83 14.40 7.11
N GLY A 61 -12.03 13.21 6.57
CA GLY A 61 -11.86 12.91 5.15
C GLY A 61 -10.74 11.93 4.87
N PRO A 62 -10.39 11.69 3.61
CA PRO A 62 -9.34 10.75 3.23
C PRO A 62 -7.95 11.30 3.60
N ILE A 63 -7.18 10.49 4.32
CA ILE A 63 -5.81 10.81 4.74
C ILE A 63 -4.87 9.76 4.18
N LEU A 64 -3.79 10.18 3.52
CA LEU A 64 -2.81 9.29 2.91
C LEU A 64 -2.05 8.49 3.97
N LEU A 65 -2.02 7.17 3.80
CA LEU A 65 -1.24 6.25 4.63
C LEU A 65 0.08 5.89 3.97
N LYS A 66 1.00 5.35 4.77
CA LYS A 66 2.20 4.70 4.25
C LYS A 66 1.79 3.34 3.67
N PRO A 67 2.01 3.09 2.37
CA PRO A 67 1.78 1.78 1.81
C PRO A 67 2.62 0.72 2.53
N ASP A 68 2.01 -0.41 2.85
CA ASP A 68 2.70 -1.57 3.38
C ASP A 68 2.38 -2.83 2.56
N ALA A 69 3.14 -3.87 2.75
CA ALA A 69 2.97 -5.13 2.04
C ALA A 69 1.91 -6.06 2.67
N GLY A 70 1.29 -5.67 3.77
CA GLY A 70 0.37 -6.53 4.54
C GLY A 70 -0.83 -6.99 3.72
N ASN A 71 -1.47 -6.09 3.00
CA ASN A 71 -2.62 -6.41 2.15
C ASN A 71 -2.22 -7.33 0.99
N LEU A 72 -1.06 -7.08 0.37
CA LEU A 72 -0.52 -7.93 -0.69
C LEU A 72 -0.21 -9.34 -0.16
N SER A 73 0.47 -9.41 0.98
CA SER A 73 0.81 -10.67 1.64
C SER A 73 -0.44 -11.49 1.99
N SER A 74 -1.46 -10.84 2.56
CA SER A 74 -2.72 -11.50 2.91
C SER A 74 -3.45 -12.06 1.69
N THR A 75 -3.50 -11.29 0.60
CA THR A 75 -4.11 -11.73 -0.65
C THR A 75 -3.32 -12.89 -1.27
N LEU A 76 -1.99 -12.82 -1.23
CA LEU A 76 -1.13 -13.89 -1.74
C LEU A 76 -1.32 -15.19 -0.95
N VAL A 77 -1.34 -15.12 0.39
CA VAL A 77 -1.59 -16.29 1.26
C VAL A 77 -2.94 -16.90 0.94
N LEU A 78 -4.00 -16.10 0.80
CA LEU A 78 -5.32 -16.60 0.45
C LEU A 78 -5.30 -17.32 -0.91
N LEU A 79 -4.68 -16.71 -1.92
CA LEU A 79 -4.54 -17.30 -3.25
C LEU A 79 -3.81 -18.65 -3.20
N MET A 80 -2.73 -18.72 -2.42
CA MET A 80 -1.95 -19.95 -2.25
C MET A 80 -2.76 -21.06 -1.54
N GLN A 81 -3.53 -20.68 -0.52
CA GLN A 81 -4.43 -21.63 0.16
C GLN A 81 -5.51 -22.16 -0.78
N MET A 82 -6.14 -21.29 -1.56
CA MET A 82 -7.19 -21.69 -2.52
C MET A 82 -6.65 -22.60 -3.63
N ASN A 83 -5.42 -22.38 -4.08
CA ASN A 83 -4.76 -23.22 -5.08
C ASN A 83 -4.01 -24.41 -4.49
N GLN A 84 -4.08 -24.61 -3.18
CA GLN A 84 -3.36 -25.68 -2.48
C GLN A 84 -1.86 -25.71 -2.84
N ALA A 85 -1.25 -24.53 -2.99
CA ALA A 85 0.15 -24.39 -3.36
C ALA A 85 1.04 -25.10 -2.32
N PRO A 86 1.90 -26.05 -2.73
CA PRO A 86 2.74 -26.77 -1.79
C PRO A 86 3.80 -25.85 -1.19
N PHE A 87 4.08 -26.01 0.09
CA PHE A 87 5.09 -25.21 0.82
C PHE A 87 6.46 -25.22 0.11
N LYS A 88 6.79 -26.32 -0.55
CA LYS A 88 8.02 -26.46 -1.33
C LYS A 88 8.15 -25.37 -2.42
N GLU A 89 7.07 -25.01 -3.09
CA GLU A 89 7.09 -23.98 -4.15
C GLU A 89 7.37 -22.60 -3.55
N ILE A 90 6.82 -22.32 -2.37
CA ILE A 90 7.11 -21.08 -1.64
C ILE A 90 8.60 -20.99 -1.31
N VAL A 91 9.17 -22.08 -0.78
CA VAL A 91 10.60 -22.14 -0.45
C VAL A 91 11.46 -21.99 -1.68
N GLN A 92 11.07 -22.56 -2.82
CA GLN A 92 11.80 -22.39 -4.09
C GLN A 92 11.84 -20.93 -4.55
N VAL A 93 10.70 -20.24 -4.50
CA VAL A 93 10.64 -18.81 -4.86
C VAL A 93 11.49 -17.97 -3.91
N ARG A 94 11.39 -18.18 -2.60
CA ARG A 94 12.20 -17.49 -1.58
C ARG A 94 13.69 -17.73 -1.81
N SER A 95 14.09 -18.96 -2.06
CA SER A 95 15.50 -19.31 -2.32
C SER A 95 16.06 -18.65 -3.57
N ALA A 96 15.23 -18.31 -4.54
CA ALA A 96 15.63 -17.61 -5.74
C ALA A 96 15.75 -16.08 -5.52
N ILE A 97 14.91 -15.50 -4.68
CA ILE A 97 14.78 -14.03 -4.52
C ILE A 97 15.59 -13.51 -3.32
N GLU A 98 15.55 -14.19 -2.19
CA GLU A 98 16.14 -13.68 -0.92
C GLU A 98 17.66 -13.42 -0.99
N PRO A 99 18.49 -14.25 -1.64
CA PRO A 99 19.92 -13.94 -1.77
C PRO A 99 20.18 -12.65 -2.54
N MET A 100 19.42 -12.38 -3.60
CA MET A 100 19.54 -11.14 -4.37
C MET A 100 19.09 -9.93 -3.53
N ILE A 101 17.99 -10.04 -2.80
CA ILE A 101 17.50 -8.98 -1.92
C ILE A 101 18.55 -8.67 -0.84
N SER A 102 19.15 -9.68 -0.24
CA SER A 102 20.17 -9.51 0.80
C SER A 102 21.42 -8.84 0.27
N MET A 103 21.86 -9.21 -0.93
CA MET A 103 23.01 -8.60 -1.61
C MET A 103 22.75 -7.12 -1.90
N LEU A 104 21.60 -6.79 -2.50
CA LEU A 104 21.25 -5.41 -2.84
C LEU A 104 21.04 -4.56 -1.56
N ALA A 105 20.47 -5.13 -0.51
CA ALA A 105 20.32 -4.44 0.77
C ALA A 105 21.69 -4.12 1.38
N ALA A 106 22.63 -5.05 1.35
CA ALA A 106 23.99 -4.83 1.87
C ALA A 106 24.75 -3.71 1.16
N GLU A 107 24.48 -3.49 -0.13
CA GLU A 107 25.11 -2.41 -0.91
C GLU A 107 24.67 -1.01 -0.50
N VAL A 108 23.42 -0.87 0.03
CA VAL A 108 22.80 0.44 0.31
C VAL A 108 22.45 0.64 1.79
N MET A 109 22.72 -0.35 2.63
CA MET A 109 22.40 -0.32 4.05
C MET A 109 23.23 0.76 4.77
N THR A 110 22.56 1.53 5.60
CA THR A 110 23.20 2.49 6.52
C THR A 110 23.60 1.82 7.83
N ASP A 111 24.58 2.40 8.56
CA ASP A 111 25.00 1.90 9.87
C ASP A 111 23.84 1.80 10.88
N THR A 112 22.90 2.75 10.80
CA THR A 112 21.68 2.70 11.64
C THR A 112 20.79 1.50 11.30
N GLN A 113 20.63 1.19 10.03
CA GLN A 113 19.86 0.03 9.60
C GLN A 113 20.56 -1.28 9.94
N LEU A 114 21.88 -1.30 9.87
CA LEU A 114 22.70 -2.44 10.29
C LEU A 114 22.49 -2.70 11.82
N GLY A 115 22.52 -1.65 12.64
CA GLY A 115 22.25 -1.78 14.07
C GLY A 115 20.87 -2.38 14.37
N TYR A 116 19.81 -1.95 13.67
CA TYR A 116 18.48 -2.56 13.81
C TYR A 116 18.45 -4.04 13.40
N LEU A 117 19.22 -4.41 12.38
CA LEU A 117 19.33 -5.80 11.95
C LEU A 117 20.03 -6.65 13.02
N GLU A 118 21.14 -6.17 13.56
CA GLU A 118 21.88 -6.84 14.65
C GLU A 118 21.01 -7.04 15.88
N ASP A 119 20.25 -6.02 16.30
CA ASP A 119 19.32 -6.10 17.42
C ASP A 119 18.18 -7.11 17.19
N SER A 120 17.85 -7.42 15.95
CA SER A 120 16.78 -8.38 15.59
C SER A 120 17.20 -9.85 15.67
N ILE A 121 18.49 -10.14 15.82
CA ILE A 121 19.04 -11.50 15.77
C ILE A 121 19.08 -12.18 17.17
N ILE A 122 18.68 -11.48 18.20
CA ILE A 122 18.72 -11.97 19.60
C ILE A 122 17.58 -12.94 19.90
#